data_bb83202f37e0560ea2b9417e683eacdb
#
_entry.id   bb83202f37e0560ea2b9417e683eacdb
#
_cell.length_a   1.000
_cell.length_b   1.000
_cell.length_c   1.000
_cell.angle_alpha   90.00
_cell.angle_beta   90.00
_cell.angle_gamma   90.00
#
_symmetry.space_group_name_H-M   'P 1'
#
loop_
_entity.id
_entity.type
_entity.pdbx_description
1 polymer ?
#
loop_
_entity_poly.entity_id
_entity_poly.type
_entity_poly.pdbx_seq_one_letter_code
_entity_poly.pdbx_strand_id
1 'polypeptide(L)'
;MIQVYEGERSMTKDNHMLGKFELTGIPPAPRGVPQIEVTFEVDANGILQVSAEDKGTGKAEKITITAEKGRLSEDEIERMVQEAEQYAEEDKKVKERIDARNGLESYLYNLKNTLEDDEKGLADNISAEDKKELQDMIDETLDWMDENPEADKEDYDEKMKEVEQIANPIMRNVYAGAGGGGAEEDMGDFDDGEL
;
A
#
# COMPACT_ATOMS: atom_id res chain seq x y z
N MET A 1 10.08 -2.16 11.17
CA MET A 1 9.74 -3.33 12.02
C MET A 1 8.73 -4.19 11.27
N ILE A 2 8.97 -5.50 11.17
CA ILE A 2 8.09 -6.50 10.55
C ILE A 2 7.42 -7.26 11.70
N GLN A 3 6.11 -7.42 11.61
CA GLN A 3 5.30 -8.17 12.59
C GLN A 3 4.54 -9.27 11.87
N VAL A 4 4.53 -10.47 12.45
CA VAL A 4 3.90 -11.66 11.87
C VAL A 4 2.75 -12.08 12.76
N TYR A 5 1.59 -12.27 12.15
CA TYR A 5 0.35 -12.63 12.82
C TYR A 5 -0.27 -13.88 12.18
N GLU A 6 -1.08 -14.60 12.93
CA GLU A 6 -1.99 -15.64 12.44
C GLU A 6 -3.42 -15.33 12.86
N GLY A 7 -4.38 -15.67 12.02
CA GLY A 7 -5.81 -15.47 12.27
C GLY A 7 -6.55 -15.07 11.01
N GLU A 8 -7.86 -14.94 11.13
CA GLU A 8 -8.80 -14.71 10.03
C GLU A 8 -9.38 -13.28 10.04
N ARG A 9 -9.03 -12.44 11.03
CA ARG A 9 -9.53 -11.07 11.14
C ARG A 9 -8.72 -10.12 10.23
N SER A 10 -9.35 -9.09 9.70
CA SER A 10 -8.70 -8.11 8.82
C SER A 10 -7.68 -7.22 9.53
N MET A 11 -7.85 -6.99 10.84
CA MET A 11 -6.96 -6.12 11.61
C MET A 11 -5.97 -6.93 12.45
N THR A 12 -4.70 -6.53 12.44
CA THR A 12 -3.63 -7.19 13.21
C THR A 12 -3.89 -7.26 14.72
N LYS A 13 -4.56 -6.26 15.29
CA LYS A 13 -4.92 -6.22 16.72
C LYS A 13 -5.87 -7.35 17.15
N ASP A 14 -6.62 -7.91 16.20
CA ASP A 14 -7.62 -8.95 16.43
C ASP A 14 -7.09 -10.34 16.11
N ASN A 15 -5.81 -10.45 15.72
CA ASN A 15 -5.11 -11.68 15.39
C ASN A 15 -4.00 -11.99 16.39
N HIS A 16 -3.55 -13.24 16.41
CA HIS A 16 -2.50 -13.70 17.30
C HIS A 16 -1.10 -13.38 16.74
N MET A 17 -0.27 -12.67 17.52
CA MET A 17 1.09 -12.32 17.09
C MET A 17 2.02 -13.52 17.25
N LEU A 18 2.63 -13.96 16.14
CA LEU A 18 3.63 -15.04 16.12
C LEU A 18 5.06 -14.54 16.40
N GLY A 19 5.37 -13.32 15.97
CA GLY A 19 6.68 -12.75 16.19
C GLY A 19 6.89 -11.40 15.51
N LYS A 20 8.05 -10.81 15.79
CA LYS A 20 8.47 -9.55 15.19
C LYS A 20 9.99 -9.50 15.02
N PHE A 21 10.44 -8.78 13.99
CA PHE A 21 11.86 -8.51 13.74
C PHE A 21 12.04 -7.16 13.05
N GLU A 22 13.27 -6.65 13.05
CA GLU A 22 13.57 -5.36 12.42
C GLU A 22 14.43 -5.56 11.18
N LEU A 23 13.97 -5.03 10.06
CA LEU A 23 14.80 -4.82 8.88
C LEU A 23 15.45 -3.45 9.02
N THR A 24 16.78 -3.44 9.22
CA THR A 24 17.56 -2.21 9.45
C THR A 24 18.42 -1.84 8.26
N GLY A 25 18.87 -0.58 8.24
CA GLY A 25 19.80 -0.11 7.21
C GLY A 25 19.17 0.14 5.85
N ILE A 26 17.87 0.37 5.80
CA ILE A 26 17.18 0.94 4.65
C ILE A 26 17.61 2.42 4.57
N PRO A 27 18.17 2.89 3.44
CA PRO A 27 18.54 4.29 3.29
C PRO A 27 17.30 5.16 3.28
N PRO A 28 17.40 6.42 3.75
CA PRO A 28 16.32 7.38 3.59
C PRO A 28 15.95 7.54 2.12
N ALA A 29 14.66 7.45 1.83
CA ALA A 29 14.11 7.64 0.49
C ALA A 29 12.70 8.26 0.60
N PRO A 30 12.21 8.92 -0.46
CA PRO A 30 10.83 9.38 -0.50
C PRO A 30 9.82 8.24 -0.23
N ARG A 31 8.65 8.58 0.29
CA ARG A 31 7.57 7.59 0.47
C ARG A 31 7.22 6.90 -0.85
N GLY A 32 6.95 5.58 -0.79
CA GLY A 32 6.63 4.76 -1.96
C GLY A 32 7.85 4.27 -2.77
N VAL A 33 9.05 4.80 -2.52
CA VAL A 33 10.27 4.39 -3.24
C VAL A 33 10.88 3.08 -2.70
N PRO A 34 11.01 2.87 -1.36
CA PRO A 34 11.54 1.61 -0.85
C PRO A 34 10.63 0.42 -1.18
N GLN A 35 11.23 -0.64 -1.70
CA GLN A 35 10.52 -1.89 -2.03
C GLN A 35 10.97 -2.99 -1.09
N ILE A 36 10.09 -3.37 -0.18
CA ILE A 36 10.34 -4.43 0.79
C ILE A 36 9.58 -5.68 0.36
N GLU A 37 10.31 -6.74 0.07
CA GLU A 37 9.74 -8.06 -0.19
C GLU A 37 9.69 -8.87 1.09
N VAL A 38 8.53 -9.42 1.42
CA VAL A 38 8.37 -10.31 2.58
C VAL A 38 8.04 -11.70 2.05
N THR A 39 8.85 -12.69 2.45
CA THR A 39 8.70 -14.08 2.03
C THR A 39 8.33 -14.95 3.21
N PHE A 40 7.30 -15.78 3.03
CA PHE A 40 6.84 -16.77 3.99
C PHE A 40 7.17 -18.17 3.47
N GLU A 41 7.88 -18.95 4.27
CA GLU A 41 8.24 -20.34 3.95
C GLU A 41 7.81 -21.26 5.10
N VAL A 42 7.00 -22.25 4.80
CA VAL A 42 6.58 -23.30 5.75
C VAL A 42 7.22 -24.61 5.34
N ASP A 43 8.01 -25.22 6.22
CA ASP A 43 8.64 -26.50 5.97
C ASP A 43 7.68 -27.68 6.27
N ALA A 44 8.12 -28.90 5.91
CA ALA A 44 7.36 -30.12 6.14
C ALA A 44 7.06 -30.43 7.62
N ASN A 45 7.78 -29.79 8.55
CA ASN A 45 7.58 -29.93 9.99
C ASN A 45 6.69 -28.85 10.58
N GLY A 46 6.15 -27.94 9.74
CA GLY A 46 5.32 -26.82 10.16
C GLY A 46 6.11 -25.67 10.78
N ILE A 47 7.41 -25.59 10.49
CA ILE A 47 8.23 -24.44 10.90
C ILE A 47 8.05 -23.35 9.89
N LEU A 48 7.61 -22.17 10.36
CA LEU A 48 7.44 -20.97 9.56
C LEU A 48 8.72 -20.14 9.61
N GLN A 49 9.29 -19.83 8.44
CA GLN A 49 10.34 -18.82 8.29
C GLN A 49 9.76 -17.61 7.60
N VAL A 50 9.98 -16.44 8.16
CA VAL A 50 9.59 -15.17 7.55
C VAL A 50 10.84 -14.33 7.34
N SER A 51 11.10 -13.94 6.13
CA SER A 51 12.19 -13.04 5.75
C SER A 51 11.66 -11.76 5.12
N ALA A 52 12.37 -10.67 5.34
CA ALA A 52 12.10 -9.39 4.68
C ALA A 52 13.39 -8.89 4.03
N GLU A 53 13.31 -8.44 2.79
CA GLU A 53 14.43 -7.92 2.02
C GLU A 53 14.09 -6.56 1.40
N ASP A 54 14.98 -5.60 1.57
CA ASP A 54 14.94 -4.36 0.79
C ASP A 54 15.61 -4.61 -0.58
N LYS A 55 14.79 -4.59 -1.64
CA LYS A 55 15.25 -4.84 -3.02
C LYS A 55 16.27 -3.82 -3.53
N GLY A 56 16.25 -2.61 -2.99
CA GLY A 56 17.19 -1.56 -3.39
C GLY A 56 18.59 -1.79 -2.88
N THR A 57 18.74 -2.33 -1.67
CA THR A 57 20.04 -2.54 -1.02
C THR A 57 20.46 -4.00 -0.91
N GLY A 58 19.53 -4.94 -1.12
CA GLY A 58 19.75 -6.37 -0.91
C GLY A 58 19.90 -6.74 0.59
N LYS A 59 19.56 -5.84 1.50
CA LYS A 59 19.58 -6.14 2.93
C LYS A 59 18.38 -6.97 3.31
N ALA A 60 18.64 -8.07 4.02
CA ALA A 60 17.61 -9.01 4.44
C ALA A 60 17.77 -9.40 5.91
N GLU A 61 16.64 -9.59 6.56
CA GLU A 61 16.53 -10.12 7.92
C GLU A 61 15.46 -11.20 7.96
N LYS A 62 15.55 -12.11 8.91
CA LYS A 62 14.59 -13.21 9.04
C LYS A 62 14.30 -13.59 10.48
N ILE A 63 13.12 -14.16 10.69
CA ILE A 63 12.73 -14.82 11.91
C ILE A 63 12.29 -16.25 11.62
N THR A 64 12.55 -17.16 12.54
CA THR A 64 12.04 -18.55 12.50
C THR A 64 11.04 -18.74 13.64
N ILE A 65 9.84 -19.16 13.29
CA ILE A 65 8.73 -19.42 14.20
C ILE A 65 8.51 -20.94 14.24
N THR A 66 8.85 -21.57 15.37
CA THR A 66 8.67 -23.01 15.54
C THR A 66 7.24 -23.33 15.92
N ALA A 67 6.76 -24.49 15.51
CA ALA A 67 5.40 -24.96 15.82
C ALA A 67 5.06 -25.05 17.31
N GLU A 68 6.06 -25.03 18.20
CA GLU A 68 5.87 -25.03 19.65
C GLU A 68 5.63 -23.63 20.25
N LYS A 69 6.06 -22.57 19.53
CA LYS A 69 5.85 -21.19 19.93
C LYS A 69 4.66 -20.60 19.18
N GLY A 70 3.48 -20.85 19.63
CA GLY A 70 2.30 -20.19 19.06
C GLY A 70 1.20 -21.17 18.64
N ARG A 71 1.27 -22.45 19.02
CA ARG A 71 0.14 -23.34 18.82
C ARG A 71 -1.06 -22.84 19.61
N LEU A 72 -2.03 -22.33 18.88
CA LEU A 72 -3.37 -22.14 19.41
C LEU A 72 -3.99 -23.50 19.72
N SER A 73 -4.72 -23.60 20.81
CA SER A 73 -5.55 -24.76 21.09
C SER A 73 -6.70 -24.85 20.07
N GLU A 74 -7.26 -26.06 19.92
CA GLU A 74 -8.43 -26.23 19.04
C GLU A 74 -9.58 -25.29 19.42
N ASP A 75 -9.81 -25.10 20.73
CA ASP A 75 -10.85 -24.18 21.22
C ASP A 75 -10.56 -22.72 20.86
N GLU A 76 -9.28 -22.31 20.88
CA GLU A 76 -8.88 -20.96 20.47
C GLU A 76 -9.06 -20.76 18.95
N ILE A 77 -8.67 -21.74 18.15
CA ILE A 77 -8.88 -21.71 16.69
C ILE A 77 -10.38 -21.61 16.36
N GLU A 78 -11.20 -22.46 17.01
CA GLU A 78 -12.65 -22.45 16.77
C GLU A 78 -13.26 -21.09 17.16
N ARG A 79 -12.84 -20.52 18.29
CA ARG A 79 -13.27 -19.17 18.69
C ARG A 79 -12.86 -18.12 17.67
N MET A 80 -11.62 -18.13 17.17
CA MET A 80 -11.12 -17.17 16.19
C MET A 80 -11.88 -17.26 14.87
N VAL A 81 -12.22 -18.48 14.42
CA VAL A 81 -13.04 -18.68 13.23
C VAL A 81 -14.45 -18.13 13.43
N GLN A 82 -15.09 -18.42 14.57
CA GLN A 82 -16.42 -17.89 14.90
C GLN A 82 -16.43 -16.37 14.99
N GLU A 83 -15.42 -15.77 15.63
CA GLU A 83 -15.27 -14.32 15.70
C GLU A 83 -15.07 -13.70 14.30
N ALA A 84 -14.27 -14.34 13.43
CA ALA A 84 -14.10 -13.88 12.06
C ALA A 84 -15.40 -13.92 11.26
N GLU A 85 -16.19 -14.98 11.37
CA GLU A 85 -17.52 -15.07 10.76
C GLU A 85 -18.48 -14.01 11.29
N GLN A 86 -18.48 -13.80 12.61
CA GLN A 86 -19.35 -12.82 13.26
C GLN A 86 -19.07 -11.39 12.81
N TYR A 87 -17.79 -11.04 12.63
CA TYR A 87 -17.36 -9.69 12.29
C TYR A 87 -17.01 -9.49 10.81
N ALA A 88 -17.29 -10.49 9.94
CA ALA A 88 -16.89 -10.47 8.54
C ALA A 88 -17.32 -9.20 7.80
N GLU A 89 -18.57 -8.75 7.98
CA GLU A 89 -19.11 -7.55 7.32
C GLU A 89 -18.46 -6.25 7.87
N GLU A 90 -18.17 -6.21 9.16
CA GLU A 90 -17.50 -5.08 9.79
C GLU A 90 -16.05 -5.00 9.34
N ASP A 91 -15.35 -6.13 9.38
CA ASP A 91 -13.96 -6.24 8.92
C ASP A 91 -13.81 -5.88 7.45
N LYS A 92 -14.77 -6.31 6.61
CA LYS A 92 -14.80 -5.95 5.20
C LYS A 92 -14.85 -4.43 5.01
N LYS A 93 -15.77 -3.75 5.71
CA LYS A 93 -15.87 -2.28 5.63
C LYS A 93 -14.60 -1.58 6.09
N VAL A 94 -14.02 -2.05 7.21
CA VAL A 94 -12.76 -1.49 7.72
C VAL A 94 -11.63 -1.68 6.72
N LYS A 95 -11.52 -2.87 6.12
CA LYS A 95 -10.53 -3.18 5.09
C LYS A 95 -10.72 -2.27 3.87
N GLU A 96 -11.92 -2.21 3.31
CA GLU A 96 -12.23 -1.39 2.13
C GLU A 96 -11.90 0.10 2.37
N ARG A 97 -12.21 0.63 3.57
CA ARG A 97 -11.84 1.99 3.96
C ARG A 97 -10.32 2.20 3.99
N ILE A 98 -9.59 1.26 4.61
CA ILE A 98 -8.12 1.34 4.70
C ILE A 98 -7.49 1.21 3.31
N ASP A 99 -8.00 0.31 2.47
CA ASP A 99 -7.51 0.11 1.11
C ASP A 99 -7.72 1.38 0.26
N ALA A 100 -8.90 2.02 0.35
CA ALA A 100 -9.19 3.28 -0.33
C ALA A 100 -8.27 4.42 0.17
N ARG A 101 -8.07 4.54 1.49
CA ARG A 101 -7.13 5.50 2.07
C ARG A 101 -5.71 5.28 1.57
N ASN A 102 -5.21 4.05 1.63
CA ASN A 102 -3.86 3.71 1.19
C ASN A 102 -3.68 3.89 -0.32
N GLY A 103 -4.71 3.60 -1.11
CA GLY A 103 -4.73 3.85 -2.55
C GLY A 103 -4.57 5.34 -2.87
N LEU A 104 -5.35 6.19 -2.24
CA LEU A 104 -5.24 7.64 -2.39
C LEU A 104 -3.86 8.17 -1.95
N GLU A 105 -3.38 7.75 -0.78
CA GLU A 105 -2.06 8.14 -0.26
C GLU A 105 -0.94 7.75 -1.23
N SER A 106 -0.97 6.50 -1.72
CA SER A 106 0.03 6.01 -2.68
C SER A 106 0.00 6.77 -4.00
N TYR A 107 -1.18 7.11 -4.49
CA TYR A 107 -1.35 7.89 -5.72
C TYR A 107 -0.76 9.30 -5.57
N LEU A 108 -1.06 9.99 -4.45
CA LEU A 108 -0.53 11.32 -4.17
C LEU A 108 1.01 11.33 -4.07
N TYR A 109 1.60 10.35 -3.37
CA TYR A 109 3.05 10.25 -3.28
C TYR A 109 3.70 9.90 -4.63
N ASN A 110 3.07 9.07 -5.46
CA ASN A 110 3.55 8.79 -6.80
C ASN A 110 3.53 10.05 -7.68
N LEU A 111 2.47 10.85 -7.61
CA LEU A 111 2.41 12.14 -8.29
C LEU A 111 3.50 13.10 -7.79
N LYS A 112 3.66 13.22 -6.48
CA LYS A 112 4.69 14.06 -5.85
C LYS A 112 6.10 13.65 -6.30
N ASN A 113 6.41 12.35 -6.24
CA ASN A 113 7.68 11.83 -6.70
C ASN A 113 7.93 12.12 -8.18
N THR A 114 6.89 12.05 -9.02
CA THR A 114 6.99 12.37 -10.45
C THR A 114 7.27 13.85 -10.69
N LEU A 115 6.72 14.75 -9.85
CA LEU A 115 6.98 16.20 -9.93
C LEU A 115 8.38 16.59 -9.47
N GLU A 116 8.99 15.79 -8.58
CA GLU A 116 10.31 16.02 -7.99
C GLU A 116 11.44 15.26 -8.73
N ASP A 117 11.10 14.31 -9.63
CA ASP A 117 12.07 13.46 -10.35
C ASP A 117 12.65 14.21 -11.56
N ASP A 118 13.79 14.86 -11.35
CA ASP A 118 14.54 15.55 -12.41
C ASP A 118 15.22 14.57 -13.40
N GLU A 119 15.42 13.29 -13.01
CA GLU A 119 16.16 12.32 -13.84
C GLU A 119 15.34 11.80 -15.03
N LYS A 120 14.02 11.76 -14.92
CA LYS A 120 13.13 11.28 -16.00
C LYS A 120 12.77 12.36 -17.00
N GLY A 121 13.14 13.62 -16.75
CA GLY A 121 12.82 14.76 -17.61
C GLY A 121 11.31 15.03 -17.73
N LEU A 122 10.47 14.37 -16.93
CA LEU A 122 9.02 14.59 -16.92
C LEU A 122 8.68 15.92 -16.26
N ALA A 123 9.41 16.29 -15.21
CA ALA A 123 9.24 17.54 -14.50
C ALA A 123 9.48 18.77 -15.41
N ASP A 124 10.38 18.65 -16.38
CA ASP A 124 10.72 19.70 -17.35
C ASP A 124 9.61 19.92 -18.42
N ASN A 125 8.75 18.91 -18.61
CA ASN A 125 7.64 18.98 -19.56
C ASN A 125 6.33 19.50 -18.93
N ILE A 126 6.33 19.76 -17.62
CA ILE A 126 5.18 20.32 -16.90
C ILE A 126 5.32 21.84 -16.84
N SER A 127 4.25 22.57 -17.20
CA SER A 127 4.27 24.01 -17.04
C SER A 127 4.40 24.40 -15.55
N ALA A 128 5.00 25.57 -15.27
CA ALA A 128 5.12 26.04 -13.89
C ALA A 128 3.75 26.24 -13.21
N GLU A 129 2.71 26.52 -13.98
CA GLU A 129 1.33 26.68 -13.53
C GLU A 129 0.73 25.32 -13.16
N ASP A 130 0.84 24.33 -14.06
CA ASP A 130 0.35 22.97 -13.83
C ASP A 130 1.10 22.28 -12.66
N LYS A 131 2.43 22.49 -12.56
CA LYS A 131 3.25 21.98 -11.45
C LYS A 131 2.75 22.52 -10.11
N LYS A 132 2.45 23.83 -10.08
CA LYS A 132 1.93 24.45 -8.88
C LYS A 132 0.54 23.94 -8.53
N GLU A 133 -0.35 23.83 -9.53
CA GLU A 133 -1.70 23.30 -9.32
C GLU A 133 -1.69 21.88 -8.76
N LEU A 134 -0.85 20.99 -9.34
CA LEU A 134 -0.68 19.65 -8.83
C LEU A 134 -0.12 19.62 -7.40
N GLN A 135 0.85 20.47 -7.11
CA GLN A 135 1.48 20.52 -5.78
C GLN A 135 0.50 21.02 -4.72
N ASP A 136 -0.22 22.10 -5.01
CA ASP A 136 -1.26 22.64 -4.12
C ASP A 136 -2.35 21.57 -3.85
N MET A 137 -2.83 20.89 -4.90
CA MET A 137 -3.83 19.82 -4.78
C MET A 137 -3.32 18.62 -3.97
N ILE A 138 -2.06 18.18 -4.18
CA ILE A 138 -1.46 17.08 -3.42
C ILE A 138 -1.39 17.45 -1.93
N ASP A 139 -0.86 18.62 -1.62
CA ASP A 139 -0.68 19.05 -0.23
C ASP A 139 -2.04 19.24 0.46
N GLU A 140 -3.03 19.87 -0.18
CA GLU A 140 -4.40 20.01 0.35
C GLU A 140 -5.08 18.64 0.59
N THR A 141 -4.86 17.66 -0.29
CA THR A 141 -5.46 16.34 -0.13
C THR A 141 -4.78 15.54 0.98
N LEU A 142 -3.45 15.62 1.11
CA LEU A 142 -2.73 14.99 2.22
C LEU A 142 -3.14 15.60 3.57
N ASP A 143 -3.28 16.93 3.65
CA ASP A 143 -3.76 17.61 4.86
C ASP A 143 -5.18 17.15 5.20
N TRP A 144 -6.08 17.07 4.21
CA TRP A 144 -7.43 16.55 4.41
C TRP A 144 -7.43 15.09 4.95
N MET A 145 -6.54 14.23 4.42
CA MET A 145 -6.42 12.84 4.91
C MET A 145 -5.93 12.76 6.36
N ASP A 146 -5.04 13.66 6.77
CA ASP A 146 -4.54 13.72 8.14
C ASP A 146 -5.59 14.29 9.11
N GLU A 147 -6.42 15.20 8.65
CA GLU A 147 -7.54 15.74 9.43
C GLU A 147 -8.73 14.77 9.52
N ASN A 148 -8.87 13.87 8.56
CA ASN A 148 -10.00 12.93 8.44
C ASN A 148 -9.55 11.45 8.42
N PRO A 149 -8.80 10.96 9.43
CA PRO A 149 -8.25 9.60 9.43
C PRO A 149 -9.32 8.50 9.51
N GLU A 150 -10.53 8.85 9.91
CA GLU A 150 -11.69 7.96 10.07
C GLU A 150 -12.80 8.20 9.02
N ALA A 151 -12.49 8.95 7.94
CA ALA A 151 -13.42 9.15 6.83
C ALA A 151 -13.85 7.81 6.23
N ASP A 152 -15.05 7.74 5.69
CA ASP A 152 -15.57 6.53 5.07
C ASP A 152 -14.89 6.24 3.71
N LYS A 153 -15.05 5.01 3.20
CA LYS A 153 -14.49 4.61 1.89
C LYS A 153 -14.93 5.56 0.78
N GLU A 154 -16.20 5.90 0.79
CA GLU A 154 -16.82 6.78 -0.21
C GLU A 154 -16.16 8.17 -0.25
N ASP A 155 -15.77 8.70 0.90
CA ASP A 155 -15.09 10.01 1.00
C ASP A 155 -13.68 9.94 0.37
N TYR A 156 -12.93 8.85 0.62
CA TYR A 156 -11.62 8.64 -0.03
C TYR A 156 -11.75 8.42 -1.54
N ASP A 157 -12.76 7.68 -1.98
CA ASP A 157 -13.03 7.46 -3.41
C ASP A 157 -13.43 8.76 -4.11
N GLU A 158 -14.18 9.64 -3.45
CA GLU A 158 -14.54 10.96 -3.97
C GLU A 158 -13.30 11.84 -4.10
N LYS A 159 -12.44 11.87 -3.07
CA LYS A 159 -11.17 12.59 -3.11
C LYS A 159 -10.25 12.06 -4.20
N MET A 160 -10.18 10.74 -4.39
CA MET A 160 -9.41 10.15 -5.50
C MET A 160 -9.89 10.69 -6.85
N LYS A 161 -11.20 10.73 -7.08
CA LYS A 161 -11.77 11.27 -8.32
C LYS A 161 -11.47 12.75 -8.52
N GLU A 162 -11.52 13.55 -7.45
CA GLU A 162 -11.16 14.98 -7.52
C GLU A 162 -9.68 15.13 -7.95
N VAL A 163 -8.79 14.37 -7.34
CA VAL A 163 -7.36 14.35 -7.67
C VAL A 163 -7.14 13.93 -9.13
N GLU A 164 -7.79 12.84 -9.56
CA GLU A 164 -7.68 12.33 -10.94
C GLU A 164 -8.20 13.32 -11.98
N GLN A 165 -9.25 14.06 -11.68
CA GLN A 165 -9.78 15.08 -12.59
C GLN A 165 -8.78 16.20 -12.90
N ILE A 166 -7.95 16.55 -11.93
CA ILE A 166 -6.87 17.55 -12.07
C ILE A 166 -5.61 16.91 -12.66
N ALA A 167 -5.19 15.78 -12.09
CA ALA A 167 -3.93 15.17 -12.44
C ALA A 167 -3.91 14.53 -13.85
N ASN A 168 -4.98 13.83 -14.25
CA ASN A 168 -4.99 13.07 -15.49
C ASN A 168 -4.80 13.94 -16.75
N PRO A 169 -5.46 15.11 -16.91
CA PRO A 169 -5.22 15.98 -18.07
C PRO A 169 -3.79 16.47 -18.14
N ILE A 170 -3.23 16.89 -16.99
CA ILE A 170 -1.85 17.38 -16.89
C ILE A 170 -0.87 16.28 -17.24
N MET A 171 -0.99 15.13 -16.60
CA MET A 171 -0.09 13.99 -16.84
C MET A 171 -0.18 13.47 -18.27
N ARG A 172 -1.37 13.44 -18.88
CA ARG A 172 -1.52 13.08 -20.30
C ARG A 172 -0.74 14.03 -21.22
N ASN A 173 -0.78 15.33 -20.96
CA ASN A 173 -0.05 16.32 -21.73
C ASN A 173 1.48 16.12 -21.57
N VAL A 174 1.94 15.82 -20.37
CA VAL A 174 3.34 15.53 -20.06
C VAL A 174 3.84 14.32 -20.85
N TYR A 175 3.10 13.21 -20.80
CA TYR A 175 3.45 12.00 -21.53
C TYR A 175 3.36 12.18 -23.06
N ALA A 176 2.39 12.96 -23.56
CA ALA A 176 2.29 13.28 -24.97
C ALA A 176 3.43 14.17 -25.46
N GLY A 177 3.92 15.07 -24.60
CA GLY A 177 5.09 15.94 -24.88
C GLY A 177 6.43 15.20 -24.81
N ALA A 178 6.56 14.22 -23.94
CA ALA A 178 7.79 13.43 -23.76
C ALA A 178 7.96 12.29 -24.80
N GLY A 179 6.88 11.87 -25.46
CA GLY A 179 6.84 10.76 -26.39
C GLY A 179 6.28 11.15 -27.75
N GLY A 180 7.11 11.69 -28.62
CA GLY A 180 6.86 11.58 -30.05
C GLY A 180 7.08 10.14 -30.51
N GLY A 181 6.12 9.22 -30.34
CA GLY A 181 6.20 7.89 -30.94
C GLY A 181 5.75 6.74 -30.05
N GLY A 182 4.48 6.37 -30.10
CA GLY A 182 4.01 4.99 -29.92
C GLY A 182 3.91 4.47 -28.51
N ALA A 183 2.70 4.54 -28.00
CA ALA A 183 2.04 3.49 -27.22
C ALA A 183 0.60 3.96 -26.88
N GLU A 184 -0.28 3.86 -27.84
CA GLU A 184 -1.65 3.45 -27.56
C GLU A 184 -1.53 1.96 -27.27
N GLU A 185 -1.82 1.59 -26.06
CA GLU A 185 -2.25 0.28 -25.56
C GLU A 185 -1.65 0.03 -24.19
N ASP A 186 -2.56 -0.13 -23.28
CA ASP A 186 -2.51 -0.77 -21.97
C ASP A 186 -2.74 0.15 -20.77
N MET A 187 -3.87 0.86 -20.79
CA MET A 187 -4.58 1.09 -19.55
C MET A 187 -5.65 0.00 -19.44
N GLY A 188 -5.19 -1.17 -18.97
CA GLY A 188 -6.04 -2.29 -18.67
C GLY A 188 -7.09 -1.90 -17.65
N ASP A 189 -8.30 -2.03 -18.13
CA ASP A 189 -9.54 -2.21 -17.39
C ASP A 189 -9.27 -3.11 -16.18
N PHE A 190 -9.26 -2.56 -14.98
CA PHE A 190 -9.35 -3.33 -13.75
C PHE A 190 -10.79 -3.82 -13.66
N ASP A 191 -11.08 -4.86 -14.43
CA ASP A 191 -12.29 -5.65 -14.32
C ASP A 191 -12.36 -6.28 -12.92
N ASP A 192 -13.40 -5.92 -12.21
CA ASP A 192 -13.90 -6.60 -11.02
C ASP A 192 -14.24 -8.06 -11.40
N GLY A 193 -13.25 -8.94 -11.33
CA GLY A 193 -13.38 -10.38 -11.54
C GLY A 193 -13.27 -11.14 -10.25
N GLU A 194 -14.44 -11.45 -9.70
CA GLU A 194 -14.72 -12.54 -8.77
C GLU A 194 -13.64 -13.64 -8.68
N LEU A 195 -13.16 -13.90 -7.44
CA LEU A 195 -13.17 -15.24 -6.79
C LEU A 195 -12.76 -15.10 -5.33
#